data_f48310d4f8dfb45f7efe0f6bde75a1fe
#
_entry.id   f48310d4f8dfb45f7efe0f6bde75a1fe
#
_cell.length_a   1.000
_cell.length_b   1.000
_cell.length_c   1.000
_cell.angle_alpha   90.00
_cell.angle_beta   90.00
_cell.angle_gamma   90.00
#
_symmetry.space_group_name_H-M   'P 1'
#
loop_
_entity.id
_entity.type
_entity.pdbx_description
1 polymer ?
#
loop_
_entity_poly.entity_id
_entity_poly.type
_entity_poly.pdbx_seq_one_letter_code
_entity_poly.pdbx_strand_id
1 'polypeptide(L)'
;MNPERAEPMNEDNRLLAEVVAETLEQYAFLFGEPEEGATVPPEPRDYIESAIGFTGGGERGLLYIAAPASLCREMAGNILGLDGSEVAEDAAMDAIKELANVLVGSFTVRRLGADVPCALDTPTARLVDPARMNALAAREGAACFRVDEHLVVAVLEAQKSEA
;
A
#
# COMPACT_ATOMS: atom_id res chain seq x y z
N MET A 1 20.08 -27.95 -2.00
CA MET A 1 19.16 -26.81 -2.02
C MET A 1 18.24 -26.95 -3.22
N ASN A 2 16.97 -27.07 -3.02
CA ASN A 2 16.02 -27.27 -4.11
C ASN A 2 15.52 -25.88 -4.57
N PRO A 3 15.96 -25.39 -5.74
CA PRO A 3 15.62 -24.05 -6.18
C PRO A 3 14.14 -23.87 -6.58
N GLU A 4 13.38 -24.95 -6.59
CA GLU A 4 11.96 -24.90 -6.96
C GLU A 4 11.02 -24.72 -5.78
N ARG A 5 11.54 -24.68 -4.55
CA ARG A 5 10.72 -24.28 -3.39
C ARG A 5 10.66 -22.76 -3.34
N ALA A 6 9.58 -22.23 -3.91
CA ALA A 6 9.16 -20.88 -3.50
C ALA A 6 9.07 -20.89 -1.98
N GLU A 7 9.87 -20.05 -1.31
CA GLU A 7 9.74 -19.90 0.13
C GLU A 7 8.29 -19.50 0.44
N PRO A 8 7.66 -20.14 1.42
CA PRO A 8 6.32 -19.72 1.79
C PRO A 8 6.35 -18.23 2.17
N MET A 9 5.39 -17.47 1.67
CA MET A 9 5.20 -16.08 2.04
C MET A 9 5.24 -15.99 3.57
N ASN A 10 6.08 -15.14 4.13
CA ASN A 10 6.15 -15.00 5.56
C ASN A 10 4.82 -14.45 6.12
N GLU A 11 4.60 -14.60 7.41
CA GLU A 11 3.34 -14.19 8.04
C GLU A 11 3.05 -12.71 7.87
N ASP A 12 4.08 -11.87 7.91
CA ASP A 12 3.93 -10.42 7.76
C ASP A 12 3.47 -10.04 6.34
N ASN A 13 4.01 -10.71 5.34
CA ASN A 13 3.61 -10.46 3.95
C ASN A 13 2.18 -10.94 3.68
N ARG A 14 1.81 -12.08 4.27
CA ARG A 14 0.44 -12.60 4.18
C ARG A 14 -0.54 -11.64 4.87
N LEU A 15 -0.18 -11.18 6.06
CA LEU A 15 -0.99 -10.21 6.80
C LEU A 15 -1.12 -8.90 6.03
N LEU A 16 -0.02 -8.41 5.44
CA LEU A 16 -0.06 -7.20 4.61
C LEU A 16 -1.06 -7.36 3.46
N ALA A 17 -1.01 -8.47 2.75
CA ALA A 17 -1.92 -8.72 1.63
C ALA A 17 -3.39 -8.74 2.11
N GLU A 18 -3.68 -9.38 3.23
CA GLU A 18 -5.04 -9.40 3.80
C GLU A 18 -5.52 -8.00 4.17
N VAL A 19 -4.67 -7.23 4.84
CA VAL A 19 -5.01 -5.88 5.29
C VAL A 19 -5.21 -4.94 4.10
N VAL A 20 -4.37 -5.06 3.07
CA VAL A 20 -4.53 -4.24 1.85
C VAL A 20 -5.87 -4.53 1.18
N ALA A 21 -6.19 -5.81 0.98
CA ALA A 21 -7.46 -6.19 0.33
C ALA A 21 -8.67 -5.68 1.12
N GLU A 22 -8.67 -5.85 2.44
CA GLU A 22 -9.75 -5.39 3.29
C GLU A 22 -9.86 -3.87 3.33
N THR A 23 -8.75 -3.17 3.39
CA THR A 23 -8.74 -1.71 3.43
C THR A 23 -9.25 -1.11 2.13
N LEU A 24 -8.83 -1.66 0.99
CA LEU A 24 -9.35 -1.24 -0.31
C LEU A 24 -10.87 -1.41 -0.37
N GLU A 25 -11.39 -2.55 0.06
CA GLU A 25 -12.81 -2.85 0.02
C GLU A 25 -13.61 -1.99 1.01
N GLN A 26 -13.21 -1.97 2.28
CA GLN A 26 -14.00 -1.38 3.34
C GLN A 26 -13.87 0.14 3.43
N TYR A 27 -12.70 0.67 3.07
CA TYR A 27 -12.42 2.09 3.19
C TYR A 27 -12.55 2.84 1.86
N ALA A 28 -11.97 2.28 0.81
CA ALA A 28 -11.97 2.93 -0.51
C ALA A 28 -13.07 2.45 -1.45
N PHE A 29 -13.84 1.43 -1.06
CA PHE A 29 -14.90 0.81 -1.87
C PHE A 29 -14.38 0.26 -3.20
N LEU A 30 -13.18 -0.30 -3.17
CA LEU A 30 -12.51 -0.86 -4.34
C LEU A 30 -12.22 -2.35 -4.11
N PHE A 31 -12.51 -3.16 -5.12
CA PHE A 31 -12.27 -4.60 -5.06
C PHE A 31 -11.01 -4.93 -5.87
N GLY A 32 -9.99 -5.44 -5.19
CA GLY A 32 -8.73 -5.82 -5.81
C GLY A 32 -8.56 -7.33 -5.85
N GLU A 33 -8.04 -7.82 -6.97
CA GLU A 33 -7.66 -9.22 -7.12
C GLU A 33 -6.15 -9.34 -6.99
N PRO A 34 -5.64 -10.28 -6.17
CA PRO A 34 -4.20 -10.49 -6.06
C PRO A 34 -3.58 -10.85 -7.41
N GLU A 35 -2.41 -10.28 -7.70
CA GLU A 35 -1.70 -10.57 -8.94
C GLU A 35 -0.21 -10.72 -8.65
N GLU A 36 0.33 -11.90 -8.95
CA GLU A 36 1.76 -12.17 -8.84
C GLU A 36 2.49 -11.74 -10.10
N GLY A 37 3.73 -11.27 -9.95
CA GLY A 37 4.56 -10.85 -11.08
C GLY A 37 4.00 -9.65 -11.82
N ALA A 38 3.23 -8.81 -11.14
CA ALA A 38 2.58 -7.66 -11.74
C ALA A 38 3.57 -6.63 -12.25
N THR A 39 3.28 -6.07 -13.41
CA THR A 39 4.05 -4.97 -14.00
C THR A 39 3.11 -3.93 -14.59
N VAL A 40 3.63 -2.71 -14.76
CA VAL A 40 2.93 -1.65 -15.49
C VAL A 40 3.67 -1.33 -16.78
N PRO A 41 2.95 -0.86 -17.83
CA PRO A 41 3.57 -0.50 -19.09
C PRO A 41 4.56 0.66 -18.92
N PRO A 42 5.58 0.75 -19.79
CA PRO A 42 6.59 1.82 -19.71
C PRO A 42 6.10 3.19 -20.20
N GLU A 43 4.91 3.27 -20.78
CA GLU A 43 4.37 4.54 -21.26
C GLU A 43 4.25 5.53 -20.09
N PRO A 44 4.53 6.81 -20.32
CA PRO A 44 4.42 7.83 -19.30
C PRO A 44 3.02 7.87 -18.70
N ARG A 45 2.94 7.73 -17.39
CA ARG A 45 1.71 7.78 -16.62
C ARG A 45 2.06 8.18 -15.20
N ASP A 46 1.18 8.98 -14.60
CA ASP A 46 1.38 9.41 -13.23
C ASP A 46 0.88 8.35 -12.25
N TYR A 47 1.76 7.98 -11.33
CA TYR A 47 1.46 7.15 -10.18
C TYR A 47 1.75 7.97 -8.92
N ILE A 48 1.06 7.66 -7.84
CA ILE A 48 1.29 8.28 -6.54
C ILE A 48 1.75 7.22 -5.56
N GLU A 49 2.85 7.48 -4.87
CA GLU A 49 3.38 6.64 -3.81
C GLU A 49 3.21 7.36 -2.48
N SER A 50 2.60 6.69 -1.51
CA SER A 50 2.58 7.15 -0.12
C SER A 50 3.49 6.28 0.72
N ALA A 51 4.18 6.89 1.67
CA ALA A 51 5.03 6.17 2.63
C ALA A 51 4.65 6.62 4.04
N ILE A 52 4.59 5.65 4.95
CA ILE A 52 4.30 5.90 6.36
C ILE A 52 5.12 4.96 7.24
N GLY A 53 5.78 5.52 8.24
CA GLY A 53 6.54 4.75 9.22
C GLY A 53 5.74 4.43 10.47
N PHE A 54 6.12 3.37 11.17
CA PHE A 54 5.57 3.04 12.47
C PHE A 54 6.67 2.54 13.40
N THR A 55 6.46 2.73 14.71
CA THR A 55 7.37 2.24 15.75
C THR A 55 6.55 1.69 16.90
N GLY A 56 6.77 0.46 17.27
CA GLY A 56 6.05 -0.18 18.37
C GLY A 56 6.53 -1.61 18.60
N GLY A 57 6.36 -2.11 19.82
CA GLY A 57 6.72 -3.48 20.15
C GLY A 57 8.20 -3.83 19.94
N GLY A 58 9.10 -2.85 20.02
CA GLY A 58 10.52 -3.05 19.73
C GLY A 58 10.86 -3.14 18.26
N GLU A 59 9.90 -2.80 17.39
CA GLU A 59 10.07 -2.88 15.94
C GLU A 59 9.82 -1.52 15.30
N ARG A 60 10.47 -1.29 14.17
CA ARG A 60 10.17 -0.17 13.28
C ARG A 60 9.84 -0.72 11.90
N GLY A 61 8.93 -0.07 11.22
CA GLY A 61 8.61 -0.42 9.86
C GLY A 61 8.30 0.80 9.02
N LEU A 62 8.37 0.59 7.73
CA LEU A 62 8.02 1.58 6.73
C LEU A 62 7.12 0.88 5.71
N LEU A 63 5.94 1.44 5.50
CA LEU A 63 4.98 0.91 4.55
C LEU A 63 4.90 1.86 3.37
N TYR A 64 4.98 1.29 2.16
CA TYR A 64 4.74 2.00 0.92
C TYR A 64 3.45 1.49 0.30
N ILE A 65 2.64 2.38 -0.25
CA ILE A 65 1.52 2.03 -1.10
C ILE A 65 1.53 2.94 -2.31
N ALA A 66 1.38 2.37 -3.50
CA ALA A 66 1.40 3.12 -4.74
C ALA A 66 0.30 2.65 -5.68
N ALA A 67 -0.27 3.60 -6.41
CA ALA A 67 -1.36 3.36 -7.34
C ALA A 67 -1.37 4.44 -8.42
N PRO A 68 -2.04 4.19 -9.57
CA PRO A 68 -2.23 5.25 -10.56
C PRO A 68 -2.93 6.47 -9.98
N ALA A 69 -2.50 7.65 -10.40
CA ALA A 69 -3.12 8.89 -9.93
C ALA A 69 -4.62 8.93 -10.21
N SER A 70 -5.06 8.35 -11.33
CA SER A 70 -6.48 8.24 -11.67
C SER A 70 -7.26 7.43 -10.64
N LEU A 71 -6.68 6.33 -10.14
CA LEU A 71 -7.32 5.54 -9.09
C LEU A 71 -7.35 6.29 -7.76
N CYS A 72 -6.30 7.03 -7.45
CA CYS A 72 -6.28 7.87 -6.24
C CYS A 72 -7.36 8.95 -6.28
N ARG A 73 -7.63 9.54 -7.45
CA ARG A 73 -8.75 10.47 -7.63
C ARG A 73 -10.09 9.79 -7.43
N GLU A 74 -10.25 8.58 -7.94
CA GLU A 74 -11.46 7.78 -7.72
C GLU A 74 -11.67 7.49 -6.24
N MET A 75 -10.61 7.11 -5.51
CA MET A 75 -10.68 6.91 -4.06
C MET A 75 -11.13 8.18 -3.34
N ALA A 76 -10.55 9.33 -3.69
CA ALA A 76 -10.93 10.60 -3.10
C ALA A 76 -12.41 10.92 -3.40
N GLY A 77 -12.85 10.66 -4.61
CA GLY A 77 -14.24 10.82 -5.01
C GLY A 77 -15.19 9.95 -4.18
N ASN A 78 -14.83 8.68 -3.96
CA ASN A 78 -15.62 7.75 -3.16
C ASN A 78 -15.73 8.20 -1.70
N ILE A 79 -14.66 8.71 -1.14
CA ILE A 79 -14.63 9.18 0.24
C ILE A 79 -15.39 10.49 0.40
N LEU A 80 -15.24 11.41 -0.56
CA LEU A 80 -15.84 12.75 -0.51
C LEU A 80 -17.20 12.84 -1.19
N GLY A 81 -17.63 11.77 -1.89
CA GLY A 81 -18.88 11.77 -2.65
C GLY A 81 -18.84 12.61 -3.93
N LEU A 82 -17.65 12.88 -4.46
CA LEU A 82 -17.44 13.66 -5.67
C LEU A 82 -17.16 12.74 -6.87
N ASP A 83 -17.43 13.26 -8.09
CA ASP A 83 -16.97 12.58 -9.30
C ASP A 83 -15.43 12.68 -9.36
N GLY A 84 -14.75 11.56 -9.61
CA GLY A 84 -13.28 11.50 -9.67
C GLY A 84 -12.66 12.49 -10.65
N SER A 85 -13.38 12.89 -11.72
CA SER A 85 -12.91 13.90 -12.67
C SER A 85 -12.87 15.32 -12.07
N GLU A 86 -13.62 15.57 -11.00
CA GLU A 86 -13.70 16.84 -10.30
C GLU A 86 -12.69 16.95 -9.15
N VAL A 87 -12.00 15.86 -8.85
CA VAL A 87 -11.07 15.80 -7.72
C VAL A 87 -9.70 16.37 -8.13
N ALA A 88 -9.24 17.37 -7.40
CA ALA A 88 -7.91 17.96 -7.60
C ALA A 88 -6.82 16.96 -7.22
N GLU A 89 -5.62 17.18 -7.79
CA GLU A 89 -4.44 16.33 -7.51
C GLU A 89 -4.12 16.28 -6.01
N ASP A 90 -4.24 17.40 -5.30
CA ASP A 90 -4.00 17.46 -3.86
C ASP A 90 -4.94 16.53 -3.09
N ALA A 91 -6.21 16.45 -3.50
CA ALA A 91 -7.17 15.54 -2.90
C ALA A 91 -6.83 14.07 -3.18
N ALA A 92 -6.30 13.77 -4.38
CA ALA A 92 -5.82 12.42 -4.71
C ALA A 92 -4.63 12.01 -3.83
N MET A 93 -3.69 12.92 -3.61
CA MET A 93 -2.56 12.69 -2.70
C MET A 93 -3.02 12.51 -1.26
N ASP A 94 -3.96 13.30 -0.79
CA ASP A 94 -4.54 13.16 0.54
C ASP A 94 -5.26 11.82 0.70
N ALA A 95 -5.95 11.37 -0.33
CA ALA A 95 -6.65 10.08 -0.29
C ALA A 95 -5.69 8.90 -0.11
N ILE A 96 -4.59 8.85 -0.86
CA ILE A 96 -3.62 7.76 -0.71
C ILE A 96 -2.86 7.84 0.63
N LYS A 97 -2.60 9.04 1.14
CA LYS A 97 -2.03 9.22 2.49
C LYS A 97 -2.98 8.69 3.55
N GLU A 98 -4.25 8.98 3.44
CA GLU A 98 -5.26 8.49 4.37
C GLU A 98 -5.39 6.97 4.29
N LEU A 99 -5.37 6.42 3.08
CA LEU A 99 -5.38 4.98 2.86
C LEU A 99 -4.17 4.32 3.53
N ALA A 100 -2.97 4.90 3.37
CA ALA A 100 -1.76 4.41 4.01
C ALA A 100 -1.87 4.43 5.54
N ASN A 101 -2.44 5.50 6.09
CA ASN A 101 -2.64 5.64 7.53
C ASN A 101 -3.59 4.58 8.08
N VAL A 102 -4.73 4.36 7.44
CA VAL A 102 -5.70 3.33 7.83
C VAL A 102 -5.06 1.94 7.73
N LEU A 103 -4.34 1.69 6.64
CA LEU A 103 -3.71 0.41 6.37
C LEU A 103 -2.65 0.07 7.42
N VAL A 104 -1.74 0.99 7.74
CA VAL A 104 -0.69 0.76 8.73
C VAL A 104 -1.29 0.64 10.14
N GLY A 105 -2.35 1.38 10.45
CA GLY A 105 -3.06 1.24 11.71
C GLY A 105 -3.64 -0.15 11.89
N SER A 106 -4.33 -0.65 10.88
CA SER A 106 -4.89 -2.00 10.90
C SER A 106 -3.80 -3.08 10.94
N PHE A 107 -2.74 -2.89 10.17
CA PHE A 107 -1.61 -3.82 10.14
C PHE A 107 -0.94 -3.94 11.52
N THR A 108 -0.61 -2.82 12.14
CA THR A 108 0.10 -2.81 13.43
C THR A 108 -0.73 -3.41 14.54
N VAL A 109 -2.04 -3.15 14.59
CA VAL A 109 -2.93 -3.74 15.58
C VAL A 109 -2.95 -5.26 15.45
N ARG A 110 -3.04 -5.79 14.24
CA ARG A 110 -3.06 -7.24 14.01
C ARG A 110 -1.69 -7.87 14.23
N ARG A 111 -0.63 -7.17 13.88
CA ARG A 111 0.75 -7.68 13.96
C ARG A 111 1.28 -7.67 15.39
N LEU A 112 1.03 -6.59 16.11
CA LEU A 112 1.61 -6.37 17.45
C LEU A 112 0.62 -6.61 18.59
N GLY A 113 -0.68 -6.54 18.31
CA GLY A 113 -1.73 -6.60 19.31
C GLY A 113 -2.28 -5.22 19.66
N ALA A 114 -3.56 -5.18 20.01
CA ALA A 114 -4.26 -3.94 20.30
C ALA A 114 -3.72 -3.21 21.54
N ASP A 115 -3.11 -3.96 22.46
CA ASP A 115 -2.59 -3.40 23.72
C ASP A 115 -1.14 -2.89 23.61
N VAL A 116 -0.48 -3.10 22.46
CA VAL A 116 0.89 -2.65 22.24
C VAL A 116 0.87 -1.22 21.69
N PRO A 117 1.46 -0.25 22.41
CA PRO A 117 1.53 1.11 21.88
C PRO A 117 2.32 1.16 20.57
N CYS A 118 1.78 1.84 19.58
CA CYS A 118 2.43 2.02 18.29
C CYS A 118 2.33 3.48 17.87
N ALA A 119 3.48 4.09 17.60
CA ALA A 119 3.55 5.45 17.08
C ALA A 119 3.59 5.40 15.57
N LEU A 120 2.72 6.18 14.92
CA LEU A 120 2.69 6.31 13.47
C LEU A 120 3.28 7.66 13.08
N ASP A 121 4.11 7.66 12.05
CA ASP A 121 4.62 8.90 11.48
C ASP A 121 3.53 9.57 10.63
N THR A 122 3.77 10.81 10.22
CA THR A 122 2.92 11.48 9.26
C THR A 122 3.18 10.90 7.87
N PRO A 123 2.14 10.43 7.15
CA PRO A 123 2.35 9.89 5.81
C PRO A 123 2.80 10.97 4.83
N THR A 124 3.61 10.57 3.87
CA THR A 124 4.03 11.41 2.74
C THR A 124 3.42 10.88 1.46
N ALA A 125 3.33 11.71 0.43
CA ALA A 125 2.90 11.29 -0.90
C ALA A 125 3.70 12.04 -1.95
N ARG A 126 4.02 11.34 -3.06
CA ARG A 126 4.75 11.91 -4.18
C ARG A 126 4.34 11.26 -5.49
N LEU A 127 4.52 11.99 -6.57
CA LEU A 127 4.39 11.42 -7.91
C LEU A 127 5.60 10.54 -8.21
N VAL A 128 5.34 9.39 -8.80
CA VAL A 128 6.39 8.45 -9.23
C VAL A 128 6.08 7.96 -10.64
N ASP A 129 7.10 7.43 -11.31
CA ASP A 129 7.02 6.94 -12.68
C ASP A 129 6.75 5.43 -12.76
N PRO A 130 6.51 4.89 -13.97
CA PRO A 130 6.29 3.45 -14.14
C PRO A 130 7.47 2.60 -13.65
N ALA A 131 8.72 3.08 -13.77
CA ALA A 131 9.88 2.34 -13.30
C ALA A 131 9.85 2.14 -11.79
N ARG A 132 9.40 3.15 -11.04
CA ARG A 132 9.25 3.03 -9.58
C ARG A 132 8.15 2.03 -9.22
N MET A 133 7.01 2.05 -9.94
CA MET A 133 5.95 1.07 -9.73
C MET A 133 6.46 -0.35 -9.92
N ASN A 134 7.18 -0.60 -11.01
CA ASN A 134 7.74 -1.91 -11.29
C ASN A 134 8.80 -2.32 -10.24
N ALA A 135 9.60 -1.38 -9.78
CA ALA A 135 10.59 -1.64 -8.73
C ALA A 135 9.91 -2.04 -7.40
N LEU A 136 8.82 -1.38 -7.03
CA LEU A 136 8.04 -1.75 -5.85
C LEU A 136 7.40 -3.13 -6.02
N ALA A 137 6.76 -3.37 -7.16
CA ALA A 137 6.08 -4.64 -7.43
C ALA A 137 7.04 -5.83 -7.45
N ALA A 138 8.30 -5.60 -7.81
CA ALA A 138 9.33 -6.64 -7.84
C ALA A 138 9.94 -6.94 -6.46
N ARG A 139 9.62 -6.14 -5.44
CA ARG A 139 10.15 -6.37 -4.08
C ARG A 139 9.61 -7.68 -3.52
N GLU A 140 10.48 -8.40 -2.78
CA GLU A 140 10.07 -9.61 -2.08
C GLU A 140 8.96 -9.28 -1.08
N GLY A 141 7.87 -10.04 -1.13
CA GLY A 141 6.74 -9.83 -0.25
C GLY A 141 5.81 -8.69 -0.65
N ALA A 142 6.02 -8.07 -1.81
CA ALA A 142 5.11 -7.04 -2.31
C ALA A 142 3.69 -7.61 -2.47
N ALA A 143 2.70 -6.87 -1.95
CA ALA A 143 1.29 -7.20 -2.14
C ALA A 143 0.77 -6.41 -3.34
N CYS A 144 0.47 -7.10 -4.43
CA CYS A 144 0.01 -6.50 -5.67
C CYS A 144 -1.44 -6.89 -5.92
N PHE A 145 -2.27 -5.92 -6.23
CA PHE A 145 -3.69 -6.12 -6.51
C PHE A 145 -4.08 -5.40 -7.79
N ARG A 146 -4.88 -6.08 -8.61
CA ARG A 146 -5.49 -5.47 -9.79
C ARG A 146 -6.88 -4.99 -9.42
N VAL A 147 -7.09 -3.68 -9.49
CA VAL A 147 -8.40 -3.04 -9.26
C VAL A 147 -8.86 -2.51 -10.61
N ASP A 148 -9.83 -3.18 -11.22
CA ASP A 148 -10.19 -2.97 -12.63
C ASP A 148 -8.93 -3.13 -13.50
N GLU A 149 -8.48 -2.07 -14.15
CA GLU A 149 -7.26 -2.09 -14.97
C GLU A 149 -6.04 -1.54 -14.22
N HIS A 150 -6.21 -1.17 -12.95
CA HIS A 150 -5.19 -0.44 -12.20
C HIS A 150 -4.41 -1.36 -11.26
N LEU A 151 -3.10 -1.21 -11.23
CA LEU A 151 -2.25 -1.93 -10.30
C LEU A 151 -2.05 -1.12 -9.03
N VAL A 152 -2.36 -1.74 -7.89
CA VAL A 152 -2.04 -1.22 -6.55
C VAL A 152 -0.94 -2.09 -5.96
N VAL A 153 0.12 -1.47 -5.45
CA VAL A 153 1.26 -2.17 -4.87
C VAL A 153 1.47 -1.68 -3.44
N ALA A 154 1.60 -2.59 -2.50
CA ALA A 154 1.99 -2.28 -1.14
C ALA A 154 3.24 -3.07 -0.76
N VAL A 155 4.18 -2.42 -0.07
CA VAL A 155 5.44 -3.02 0.36
C VAL A 155 5.70 -2.64 1.81
N LEU A 156 6.08 -3.62 2.60
CA LEU A 156 6.45 -3.43 3.99
C LEU A 156 7.95 -3.67 4.17
N GLU A 157 8.62 -2.69 4.75
CA GLU A 157 10.00 -2.82 5.21
C GLU A 157 9.99 -2.80 6.74
N ALA A 158 10.00 -3.96 7.35
CA ALA A 158 10.04 -4.06 8.80
C ALA A 158 11.48 -4.26 9.27
N GLN A 159 11.89 -3.48 10.27
CA GLN A 159 13.21 -3.58 10.90
C GLN A 159 13.02 -3.71 12.40
N LYS A 160 13.81 -4.60 13.02
CA LYS A 160 13.87 -4.62 14.47
C LYS A 160 14.61 -3.37 14.93
N SER A 161 14.01 -2.60 15.85
CA SER A 161 14.73 -1.50 16.44
C SER A 161 15.84 -2.06 17.32
N GLU A 162 17.06 -1.53 17.16
CA GLU A 162 18.14 -1.83 18.08
C GLU A 162 17.82 -1.16 19.43
N ALA A 163 17.73 -1.98 20.43
CA ALA A 163 17.53 -1.47 21.80
C ALA A 163 18.80 -0.87 22.34
#